data_eba99103cc99c66197e703a256c56650
#
_entry.id   eba99103cc99c66197e703a256c56650
#
_cell.length_a   1.000
_cell.length_b   1.000
_cell.length_c   1.000
_cell.angle_alpha   90.00
_cell.angle_beta   90.00
_cell.angle_gamma   90.00
#
_symmetry.space_group_name_H-M   'P 1'
#
loop_
_entity.id
_entity.type
_entity.pdbx_description
1 polymer ?
#
loop_
_entity_poly.entity_id
_entity_poly.type
_entity_poly.pdbx_seq_one_letter_code
_entity_poly.pdbx_strand_id
1 'polypeptide(L)'
;MEIKLKNKKVFKVKEFTIAEEAKLKDILMKMVKSVEGGVEIIDPNYNCLRILQLALVDSSDDSIKKISDEDRINATLEIQKLLFAGNEKPSK
;
A
#
# COMPACT_ATOMS: atom_id res chain seq x y z
N MET A 1 -6.89 10.72 4.90
CA MET A 1 -6.49 9.62 5.80
C MET A 1 -4.99 9.61 5.99
N GLU A 2 -4.53 8.94 7.01
CA GLU A 2 -3.11 8.84 7.28
C GLU A 2 -2.74 7.42 7.62
N ILE A 3 -1.51 7.04 7.29
CA ILE A 3 -0.92 5.79 7.76
C ILE A 3 0.29 6.13 8.59
N LYS A 4 0.53 5.35 9.64
CA LYS A 4 1.65 5.55 10.54
C LYS A 4 2.49 4.29 10.60
N LEU A 5 3.78 4.44 10.36
CA LEU A 5 4.71 3.31 10.41
C LEU A 5 5.22 3.10 11.83
N LYS A 6 5.83 1.95 12.06
CA LYS A 6 6.39 1.63 13.38
C LYS A 6 7.49 2.60 13.80
N ASN A 7 8.21 3.17 12.84
CA ASN A 7 9.25 4.16 13.11
C ASN A 7 8.68 5.58 13.31
N LYS A 8 7.36 5.68 13.46
CA LYS A 8 6.62 6.93 13.72
C LYS A 8 6.51 7.85 12.51
N LYS A 9 6.97 7.45 11.35
CA LYS A 9 6.73 8.23 10.14
C LYS A 9 5.26 8.15 9.75
N VAL A 10 4.71 9.28 9.30
CA VAL A 10 3.30 9.39 8.93
C VAL A 10 3.22 9.83 7.48
N PHE A 11 2.34 9.18 6.73
CA PHE A 11 2.08 9.55 5.34
C PHE A 11 0.59 9.82 5.16
N LYS A 12 0.29 10.88 4.42
CA LYS A 12 -1.10 11.22 4.10
C LYS A 12 -1.55 10.42 2.89
N VAL A 13 -2.71 9.83 3.02
CA VAL A 13 -3.31 8.96 1.99
C VAL A 13 -4.56 9.62 1.46
N LYS A 14 -4.74 9.56 0.15
CA LYS A 14 -5.92 10.11 -0.52
C LYS A 14 -7.17 9.37 -0.09
N GLU A 15 -8.31 10.04 -0.22
CA GLU A 15 -9.59 9.34 -0.19
C GLU A 15 -9.80 8.77 -1.59
N PHE A 16 -10.14 7.49 -1.65
CA PHE A 16 -10.25 6.80 -2.94
C PHE A 16 -11.68 6.73 -3.44
N THR A 17 -11.84 6.93 -4.74
CA THR A 17 -13.09 6.57 -5.40
C THR A 17 -13.15 5.03 -5.48
N ILE A 18 -14.33 4.51 -5.80
CA ILE A 18 -14.50 3.06 -5.95
C ILE A 18 -13.54 2.52 -7.02
N ALA A 19 -13.39 3.26 -8.13
CA ALA A 19 -12.50 2.84 -9.21
C ALA A 19 -11.04 2.83 -8.77
N GLU A 20 -10.62 3.85 -8.02
CA GLU A 20 -9.26 3.91 -7.52
C GLU A 20 -8.97 2.79 -6.53
N GLU A 21 -9.92 2.53 -5.65
CA GLU A 21 -9.79 1.46 -4.67
C GLU A 21 -9.68 0.10 -5.36
N ALA A 22 -10.51 -0.13 -6.38
CA ALA A 22 -10.46 -1.38 -7.14
C ALA A 22 -9.11 -1.55 -7.82
N LYS A 23 -8.56 -0.48 -8.38
CA LYS A 23 -7.26 -0.53 -9.04
C LYS A 23 -6.15 -0.86 -8.06
N LEU A 24 -6.17 -0.24 -6.89
CA LEU A 24 -5.18 -0.50 -5.85
C LEU A 24 -5.27 -1.94 -5.35
N LYS A 25 -6.48 -2.42 -5.11
CA LYS A 25 -6.68 -3.81 -4.67
C LYS A 25 -6.19 -4.79 -5.72
N ASP A 26 -6.42 -4.50 -7.00
CA ASP A 26 -5.96 -5.36 -8.08
C ASP A 26 -4.43 -5.46 -8.10
N ILE A 27 -3.75 -4.33 -7.96
CA ILE A 27 -2.28 -4.32 -7.90
C ILE A 27 -1.80 -5.11 -6.69
N LEU A 28 -2.39 -4.88 -5.52
CA LEU A 28 -2.01 -5.58 -4.30
C LEU A 28 -2.20 -7.08 -4.42
N MET A 29 -3.30 -7.51 -5.01
CA MET A 29 -3.56 -8.94 -5.17
C MET A 29 -2.59 -9.59 -6.13
N LYS A 30 -2.19 -8.88 -7.18
CA LYS A 30 -1.27 -9.42 -8.18
C LYS A 30 0.17 -9.46 -7.70
N MET A 31 0.53 -8.61 -6.74
CA MET A 31 1.91 -8.59 -6.26
C MET A 31 2.16 -9.63 -5.16
N VAL A 32 1.12 -10.27 -4.65
CA VAL A 32 1.25 -11.29 -3.62
C VAL A 32 0.98 -12.65 -4.24
N LYS A 33 1.93 -13.58 -4.05
CA LYS A 33 1.83 -14.93 -4.58
C LYS A 33 1.95 -15.92 -3.44
N SER A 34 1.03 -16.87 -3.37
CA SER A 34 1.12 -17.95 -2.40
C SER A 34 2.20 -18.93 -2.84
N VAL A 35 3.11 -19.22 -1.93
CA VAL A 35 4.17 -20.20 -2.17
C VAL A 35 4.22 -21.12 -0.98
N GLU A 36 4.90 -22.24 -1.15
CA GLU A 36 5.08 -23.19 -0.05
C GLU A 36 5.80 -22.49 1.09
N GLY A 37 5.21 -22.52 2.25
CA GLY A 37 5.79 -21.90 3.43
C GLY A 37 5.38 -20.46 3.67
N GLY A 38 4.51 -19.88 2.81
CA GLY A 38 4.05 -18.52 3.06
C GLY A 38 3.62 -17.77 1.81
N VAL A 39 4.01 -16.51 1.73
CA VAL A 39 3.68 -15.66 0.59
C VAL A 39 4.95 -14.99 0.07
N GLU A 40 4.96 -14.74 -1.22
CA GLU A 40 6.04 -14.03 -1.89
C GLU A 40 5.49 -12.75 -2.47
N ILE A 41 6.25 -11.66 -2.35
CA ILE A 41 5.88 -10.38 -2.95
C ILE A 41 6.61 -10.27 -4.28
N ILE A 42 5.84 -10.13 -5.36
CA ILE A 42 6.38 -10.05 -6.71
C ILE A 42 6.78 -8.62 -7.01
N ASP A 43 7.99 -8.43 -7.52
CA ASP A 43 8.53 -7.12 -7.89
C ASP A 43 8.21 -6.05 -6.84
N PRO A 44 8.67 -6.26 -5.59
CA PRO A 44 8.24 -5.40 -4.50
C PRO A 44 8.59 -3.92 -4.72
N ASN A 45 9.74 -3.63 -5.27
CA ASN A 45 10.14 -2.24 -5.47
C ASN A 45 9.22 -1.53 -6.47
N TYR A 46 8.95 -2.19 -7.59
CA TYR A 46 8.11 -1.60 -8.62
C TYR A 46 6.66 -1.47 -8.17
N ASN A 47 6.12 -2.54 -7.60
CA ASN A 47 4.72 -2.55 -7.19
C ASN A 47 4.45 -1.63 -6.01
N CYS A 48 5.36 -1.59 -5.05
CA CYS A 48 5.23 -0.65 -3.94
C CYS A 48 5.28 0.80 -4.44
N LEU A 49 6.17 1.08 -5.39
CA LEU A 49 6.23 2.41 -5.99
C LEU A 49 4.88 2.78 -6.61
N ARG A 50 4.30 1.88 -7.40
CA ARG A 50 3.01 2.15 -8.03
C ARG A 50 1.90 2.37 -7.02
N ILE A 51 1.86 1.56 -5.98
CA ILE A 51 0.86 1.71 -4.92
C ILE A 51 1.00 3.10 -4.27
N LEU A 52 2.22 3.50 -3.94
CA LEU A 52 2.44 4.79 -3.30
C LEU A 52 2.10 5.95 -4.23
N GLN A 53 2.41 5.83 -5.51
CA GLN A 53 2.06 6.87 -6.50
C GLN A 53 0.55 7.06 -6.60
N LEU A 54 -0.21 6.00 -6.44
CA LEU A 54 -1.66 6.07 -6.53
C LEU A 54 -2.33 6.45 -5.20
N ALA A 55 -1.70 6.11 -4.08
CA ALA A 55 -2.33 6.22 -2.78
C ALA A 55 -1.96 7.47 -2.00
N LEU A 56 -0.73 7.95 -2.12
CA LEU A 56 -0.27 9.07 -1.30
C LEU A 56 -0.70 10.41 -1.87
N VAL A 57 -1.01 11.35 -0.98
CA VAL A 57 -1.30 12.72 -1.37
C VAL A 57 -0.08 13.35 -2.03
N ASP A 58 1.08 13.17 -1.40
CA ASP A 58 2.34 13.65 -1.96
C ASP A 58 3.01 12.50 -2.70
N SER A 59 2.67 12.35 -3.97
CA SER A 59 3.07 11.21 -4.78
C SER A 59 4.05 11.60 -5.90
N SER A 60 4.69 12.74 -5.79
CA SER A 60 5.71 13.13 -6.78
C SER A 60 6.89 12.17 -6.72
N ASP A 61 7.59 12.02 -7.84
CA ASP A 61 8.75 11.16 -7.91
C ASP A 61 9.79 11.53 -6.85
N ASP A 62 10.02 12.84 -6.68
CA ASP A 62 11.00 13.30 -5.70
C ASP A 62 10.62 12.91 -4.28
N SER A 63 9.35 13.05 -3.93
CA SER A 63 8.89 12.71 -2.60
C SER A 63 9.00 11.23 -2.32
N ILE A 64 8.63 10.40 -3.30
CA ILE A 64 8.69 8.94 -3.14
C ILE A 64 10.13 8.46 -3.10
N LYS A 65 11.02 9.06 -3.88
CA LYS A 65 12.44 8.72 -3.86
C LYS A 65 13.08 8.92 -2.50
N LYS A 66 12.60 9.86 -1.73
CA LYS A 66 13.13 10.14 -0.39
C LYS A 66 12.72 9.09 0.63
N ILE A 67 11.76 8.25 0.29
CA ILE A 67 11.30 7.20 1.18
C ILE A 67 12.22 5.99 0.99
N SER A 68 12.74 5.44 2.08
CA SER A 68 13.60 4.25 1.99
C SER A 68 12.81 3.05 1.47
N ASP A 69 13.50 2.06 0.94
CA ASP A 69 12.86 0.84 0.45
C ASP A 69 12.03 0.17 1.54
N GLU A 70 12.59 0.09 2.74
CA GLU A 70 11.89 -0.50 3.87
C GLU A 70 10.60 0.27 4.19
N ASP A 71 10.67 1.59 4.21
CA ASP A 71 9.49 2.41 4.49
C ASP A 71 8.46 2.31 3.38
N ARG A 72 8.89 2.17 2.12
CA ARG A 72 7.94 1.97 1.01
C ARG A 72 7.18 0.67 1.18
N ILE A 73 7.87 -0.40 1.55
CA ILE A 73 7.22 -1.69 1.78
C ILE A 73 6.26 -1.59 2.96
N ASN A 74 6.71 -1.00 4.06
CA ASN A 74 5.88 -0.86 5.25
C ASN A 74 4.66 0.03 4.99
N ALA A 75 4.83 1.12 4.24
CA ALA A 75 3.72 1.98 3.87
C ALA A 75 2.71 1.23 3.00
N THR A 76 3.20 0.42 2.06
CA THR A 76 2.33 -0.39 1.21
C THR A 76 1.51 -1.37 2.04
N LEU A 77 2.13 -2.00 3.03
CA LEU A 77 1.42 -2.92 3.92
C LEU A 77 0.35 -2.20 4.74
N GLU A 78 0.62 -0.99 5.19
CA GLU A 78 -0.38 -0.20 5.92
C GLU A 78 -1.53 0.21 5.01
N ILE A 79 -1.23 0.55 3.76
CA ILE A 79 -2.28 0.85 2.77
C ILE A 79 -3.12 -0.39 2.51
N GLN A 80 -2.50 -1.56 2.43
CA GLN A 80 -3.21 -2.81 2.26
C GLN A 80 -4.20 -3.04 3.40
N LYS A 81 -3.75 -2.84 4.62
CA LYS A 81 -4.63 -2.97 5.78
C LYS A 81 -5.81 -2.02 5.70
N LEU A 82 -5.54 -0.79 5.29
CA LEU A 82 -6.57 0.22 5.16
C LEU A 82 -7.63 -0.15 4.12
N LEU A 83 -7.20 -0.68 2.98
CA LEU A 83 -8.09 -1.04 1.89
C LEU A 83 -8.93 -2.27 2.20
N PHE A 84 -8.33 -3.26 2.84
CA PHE A 84 -9.01 -4.54 3.07
C PHE A 84 -9.69 -4.61 4.43
N ALA A 85 -9.33 -3.75 5.37
CA ALA A 85 -9.95 -3.75 6.69
C ALA A 85 -11.45 -3.50 6.61
N GLY A 86 -11.89 -2.64 5.69
CA GLY A 86 -13.30 -2.36 5.49
C GLY A 86 -14.09 -3.59 5.06
N ASN A 87 -13.46 -4.47 4.29
CA ASN A 87 -14.10 -5.69 3.81
C ASN A 87 -14.11 -6.79 4.86
N GLU A 88 -13.15 -6.74 5.76
CA GLU A 88 -13.06 -7.71 6.85
C GLU A 88 -13.85 -7.29 8.07
N LYS A 89 -14.39 -6.11 8.03
CA LYS A 89 -15.12 -5.57 9.15
C LYS A 89 -16.25 -6.49 9.51
N PRO A 90 -16.25 -7.04 10.72
CA PRO A 90 -17.30 -7.94 11.13
C PRO A 90 -18.60 -7.20 11.12
N SER A 91 -19.56 -7.78 10.54
CA SER A 91 -20.86 -7.20 10.56
C SER A 91 -21.47 -7.40 11.90
N LYS A 92 -20.79 -7.53 12.50
CA LYS A 92 -21.22 -7.70 13.66
C LYS A 92 -20.79 -7.52 14.53
#